data_fcf43cf4b65c0abbab2383b306b89ed8
#
_entry.id   fcf43cf4b65c0abbab2383b306b89ed8
#
_cell.length_a   1.000
_cell.length_b   1.000
_cell.length_c   1.000
_cell.angle_alpha   90.00
_cell.angle_beta   90.00
_cell.angle_gamma   90.00
#
_symmetry.space_group_name_H-M   'P 1'
#
loop_
_entity.id
_entity.type
_entity.pdbx_description
1 polymer ?
#
loop_
_entity_poly.entity_id
_entity_poly.type
_entity_poly.pdbx_seq_one_letter_code
_entity_poly.pdbx_strand_id
1 'polypeptide(L)'
;LKQRPEINADSVGVIGHSEGAFVAFSMAARKEVPFIITLAGGGVSGSELLLMQRTALLRASGAKEDFIEKYNNYMRQAQDIVLQSGDAATCERKLTELFNGTPLAGQAAATTQQLYNVAKIELLKYNPEWDFPEITCPVLALNGDKDCQVPVENLEFIRKGISENGNTQVKTIVFPGLNHMFQPAVTGSPVEYSDIEETIAPAVLQEIVNWLNQLK
;
A
#
# COMPACT_ATOMS: atom_id res chain seq x y z
N LEU A 1 -5.87 -24.74 3.74
CA LEU A 1 -5.10 -25.06 4.94
C LEU A 1 -6.01 -25.44 6.11
N LYS A 2 -6.98 -24.64 6.49
CA LYS A 2 -7.87 -24.86 7.65
C LYS A 2 -8.65 -26.18 7.63
N GLN A 3 -8.80 -26.83 6.48
CA GLN A 3 -9.49 -28.13 6.34
C GLN A 3 -8.55 -29.34 6.55
N ARG A 4 -7.25 -29.12 6.73
CA ARG A 4 -6.26 -30.19 6.91
C ARG A 4 -6.21 -30.59 8.40
N PRO A 5 -6.37 -31.88 8.73
CA PRO A 5 -6.45 -32.33 10.12
C PRO A 5 -5.18 -32.13 10.96
N GLU A 6 -4.02 -31.99 10.28
CA GLU A 6 -2.74 -31.73 10.93
C GLU A 6 -2.49 -30.23 11.22
N ILE A 7 -3.38 -29.32 10.77
CA ILE A 7 -3.25 -27.87 10.96
C ILE A 7 -4.29 -27.40 11.98
N ASN A 8 -3.82 -26.68 12.99
CA ASN A 8 -4.72 -25.95 13.87
C ASN A 8 -5.30 -24.75 13.10
N ALA A 9 -6.58 -24.81 12.75
CA ALA A 9 -7.28 -23.78 11.99
C ALA A 9 -7.25 -22.40 12.67
N ASP A 10 -7.24 -22.37 14.02
CA ASP A 10 -7.21 -21.16 14.83
C ASP A 10 -5.81 -20.50 14.88
N SER A 11 -4.80 -21.16 14.30
CA SER A 11 -3.44 -20.65 14.19
C SER A 11 -3.05 -20.26 12.76
N VAL A 12 -4.01 -20.21 11.82
CA VAL A 12 -3.77 -19.83 10.42
C VAL A 12 -4.08 -18.34 10.23
N GLY A 13 -3.05 -17.51 10.27
CA GLY A 13 -3.13 -16.08 9.93
C GLY A 13 -2.73 -15.76 8.49
N VAL A 14 -2.67 -14.47 8.17
CA VAL A 14 -2.28 -13.96 6.85
C VAL A 14 -1.17 -12.94 6.96
N ILE A 15 -0.20 -13.02 6.05
CA ILE A 15 0.81 -11.98 5.81
C ILE A 15 0.49 -11.34 4.46
N GLY A 16 0.26 -10.02 4.44
CA GLY A 16 0.01 -9.24 3.23
C GLY A 16 1.12 -8.24 2.98
N HIS A 17 1.75 -8.30 1.80
CA HIS A 17 2.75 -7.31 1.37
C HIS A 17 2.14 -6.30 0.42
N SER A 18 2.43 -5.02 0.62
CA SER A 18 1.98 -3.92 -0.25
C SER A 18 0.45 -3.94 -0.41
N GLU A 19 -0.08 -4.06 -1.63
CA GLU A 19 -1.52 -4.23 -1.91
C GLU A 19 -2.13 -5.45 -1.20
N GLY A 20 -1.34 -6.50 -0.93
CA GLY A 20 -1.77 -7.66 -0.13
C GLY A 20 -2.17 -7.31 1.31
N ALA A 21 -1.71 -6.17 1.86
CA ALA A 21 -2.17 -5.69 3.16
C ALA A 21 -3.67 -5.33 3.15
N PHE A 22 -4.19 -4.78 2.06
CA PHE A 22 -5.62 -4.50 1.91
C PHE A 22 -6.46 -5.78 1.96
N VAL A 23 -5.96 -6.85 1.33
CA VAL A 23 -6.59 -8.17 1.44
C VAL A 23 -6.55 -8.68 2.88
N ALA A 24 -5.42 -8.51 3.58
CA ALA A 24 -5.29 -8.93 4.97
C ALA A 24 -6.27 -8.15 5.88
N PHE A 25 -6.42 -6.83 5.71
CA PHE A 25 -7.40 -6.03 6.45
C PHE A 25 -8.83 -6.53 6.22
N SER A 26 -9.23 -6.73 4.96
CA SER A 26 -10.55 -7.24 4.63
C SER A 26 -10.82 -8.63 5.22
N MET A 27 -9.83 -9.53 5.21
CA MET A 27 -9.97 -10.86 5.83
C MET A 27 -10.09 -10.76 7.36
N ALA A 28 -9.33 -9.86 8.00
CA ALA A 28 -9.40 -9.62 9.44
C ALA A 28 -10.75 -9.00 9.84
N ALA A 29 -11.23 -8.01 9.09
CA ALA A 29 -12.53 -7.38 9.31
C ALA A 29 -13.69 -8.39 9.24
N ARG A 30 -13.61 -9.35 8.29
CA ARG A 30 -14.58 -10.45 8.18
C ARG A 30 -14.37 -11.58 9.18
N LYS A 31 -13.41 -11.47 10.12
CA LYS A 31 -13.08 -12.48 11.13
C LYS A 31 -12.64 -13.85 10.53
N GLU A 32 -12.08 -13.82 9.32
CA GLU A 32 -11.64 -15.02 8.62
C GLU A 32 -10.30 -15.57 9.13
N VAL A 33 -9.52 -14.70 9.81
CA VAL A 33 -8.18 -15.02 10.33
C VAL A 33 -8.00 -14.54 11.76
N PRO A 34 -7.25 -15.29 12.60
CA PRO A 34 -7.04 -14.96 14.01
C PRO A 34 -5.98 -13.86 14.23
N PHE A 35 -5.16 -13.54 13.24
CA PHE A 35 -4.19 -12.45 13.24
C PHE A 35 -3.77 -12.08 11.82
N ILE A 36 -3.21 -10.89 11.67
CA ILE A 36 -2.62 -10.44 10.41
C ILE A 36 -1.25 -9.81 10.62
N ILE A 37 -0.41 -9.92 9.60
CA ILE A 37 0.85 -9.20 9.48
C ILE A 37 0.82 -8.42 8.17
N THR A 38 1.10 -7.12 8.20
CA THR A 38 1.21 -6.31 7.00
C THR A 38 2.65 -5.86 6.81
N LEU A 39 3.15 -6.07 5.60
CA LEU A 39 4.48 -5.67 5.17
C LEU A 39 4.33 -4.54 4.16
N ALA A 40 4.82 -3.35 4.47
CA ALA A 40 4.71 -2.17 3.61
C ALA A 40 3.26 -1.92 3.14
N GLY A 41 2.30 -2.01 4.07
CA GLY A 41 0.87 -1.85 3.79
C GLY A 41 0.42 -0.39 3.82
N GLY A 42 -0.54 -0.03 2.94
CA GLY A 42 -1.18 1.29 2.96
C GLY A 42 -2.20 1.43 4.10
N GLY A 43 -2.21 2.59 4.76
CA GLY A 43 -3.18 2.93 5.81
C GLY A 43 -4.23 3.96 5.39
N VAL A 44 -4.24 4.34 4.11
CA VAL A 44 -5.15 5.30 3.49
C VAL A 44 -5.85 4.67 2.28
N SER A 45 -6.82 5.37 1.69
CA SER A 45 -7.47 4.87 0.47
C SER A 45 -6.46 4.60 -0.65
N GLY A 46 -6.76 3.64 -1.53
CA GLY A 46 -5.90 3.31 -2.65
C GLY A 46 -5.64 4.51 -3.57
N SER A 47 -6.62 5.41 -3.73
CA SER A 47 -6.43 6.67 -4.46
C SER A 47 -5.36 7.55 -3.81
N GLU A 48 -5.43 7.75 -2.50
CA GLU A 48 -4.45 8.58 -1.78
C GLU A 48 -3.08 7.89 -1.72
N LEU A 49 -3.05 6.57 -1.51
CA LEU A 49 -1.80 5.80 -1.51
C LEU A 49 -1.03 5.94 -2.82
N LEU A 50 -1.70 5.90 -3.98
CA LEU A 50 -1.06 6.11 -5.27
C LEU A 50 -0.51 7.54 -5.44
N LEU A 51 -1.16 8.55 -4.85
CA LEU A 51 -0.63 9.93 -4.84
C LEU A 51 0.58 10.05 -3.92
N MET A 52 0.54 9.43 -2.73
CA MET A 52 1.69 9.39 -1.80
C MET A 52 2.89 8.68 -2.44
N GLN A 53 2.68 7.53 -3.07
CA GLN A 53 3.72 6.81 -3.82
C GLN A 53 4.35 7.69 -4.89
N ARG A 54 3.52 8.35 -5.70
CA ARG A 54 3.99 9.24 -6.77
C ARG A 54 4.79 10.41 -6.21
N THR A 55 4.31 11.01 -5.13
CA THR A 55 4.99 12.08 -4.41
C THR A 55 6.38 11.65 -3.94
N ALA A 56 6.47 10.50 -3.28
CA ALA A 56 7.74 9.96 -2.78
C ALA A 56 8.74 9.69 -3.92
N LEU A 57 8.28 9.08 -5.01
CA LEU A 57 9.12 8.82 -6.19
C LEU A 57 9.59 10.11 -6.87
N LEU A 58 8.73 11.11 -7.01
CA LEU A 58 9.09 12.41 -7.58
C LEU A 58 10.10 13.14 -6.69
N ARG A 59 9.93 13.12 -5.37
CA ARG A 59 10.92 13.68 -4.42
C ARG A 59 12.27 12.98 -4.52
N ALA A 60 12.26 11.64 -4.55
CA ALA A 60 13.48 10.85 -4.72
C ALA A 60 14.21 11.16 -6.04
N SER A 61 13.48 11.54 -7.09
CA SER A 61 14.06 11.99 -8.37
C SER A 61 14.50 13.46 -8.39
N GLY A 62 14.34 14.19 -7.28
CA GLY A 62 14.73 15.61 -7.16
C GLY A 62 13.71 16.62 -7.74
N ALA A 63 12.46 16.22 -7.95
CA ALA A 63 11.41 17.11 -8.40
C ALA A 63 11.12 18.18 -7.34
N LYS A 64 10.78 19.39 -7.79
CA LYS A 64 10.42 20.52 -6.91
C LYS A 64 9.00 20.35 -6.36
N GLU A 65 8.75 20.78 -5.12
CA GLU A 65 7.44 20.66 -4.46
C GLU A 65 6.31 21.31 -5.26
N ASP A 66 6.51 22.49 -5.84
CA ASP A 66 5.51 23.17 -6.69
C ASP A 66 5.08 22.32 -7.90
N PHE A 67 6.02 21.55 -8.46
CA PHE A 67 5.72 20.62 -9.54
C PHE A 67 4.94 19.43 -9.02
N ILE A 68 5.35 18.86 -7.88
CA ILE A 68 4.70 17.71 -7.25
C ILE A 68 3.25 18.03 -6.90
N GLU A 69 3.00 19.19 -6.31
CA GLU A 69 1.64 19.64 -5.96
C GLU A 69 0.74 19.74 -7.20
N LYS A 70 1.21 20.42 -8.24
CA LYS A 70 0.46 20.55 -9.51
C LYS A 70 0.23 19.20 -10.16
N TYR A 71 1.25 18.35 -10.18
CA TYR A 71 1.17 17.00 -10.72
C TYR A 71 0.11 16.16 -9.99
N ASN A 72 0.13 16.15 -8.65
CA ASN A 72 -0.83 15.42 -7.82
C ASN A 72 -2.27 15.93 -8.04
N ASN A 73 -2.48 17.23 -8.23
CA ASN A 73 -3.78 17.79 -8.55
C ASN A 73 -4.34 17.23 -9.86
N TYR A 74 -3.51 17.14 -10.92
CA TYR A 74 -3.92 16.51 -12.17
C TYR A 74 -4.16 15.01 -12.01
N MET A 75 -3.32 14.31 -11.25
CA MET A 75 -3.48 12.87 -11.06
C MET A 75 -4.71 12.52 -10.22
N ARG A 76 -5.09 13.36 -9.25
CA ARG A 76 -6.36 13.21 -8.52
C ARG A 76 -7.56 13.30 -9.46
N GLN A 77 -7.58 14.31 -10.32
CA GLN A 77 -8.63 14.45 -11.34
C GLN A 77 -8.61 13.28 -12.35
N ALA A 78 -7.43 12.78 -12.70
CA ALA A 78 -7.30 11.61 -13.58
C ALA A 78 -7.88 10.35 -12.93
N GLN A 79 -7.65 10.13 -11.63
CA GLN A 79 -8.26 9.03 -10.88
C GLN A 79 -9.80 9.14 -10.87
N ASP A 80 -10.35 10.33 -10.68
CA ASP A 80 -11.80 10.56 -10.75
C ASP A 80 -12.37 10.23 -12.14
N ILE A 81 -11.66 10.63 -13.20
CA ILE A 81 -12.03 10.29 -14.58
C ILE A 81 -12.03 8.77 -14.78
N VAL A 82 -10.99 8.08 -14.30
CA VAL A 82 -10.90 6.61 -14.37
C VAL A 82 -12.09 5.96 -13.71
N LEU A 83 -12.43 6.38 -12.49
CA LEU A 83 -13.54 5.81 -11.72
C LEU A 83 -14.93 6.08 -12.33
N GLN A 84 -15.08 7.18 -13.07
CA GLN A 84 -16.34 7.60 -13.67
C GLN A 84 -16.52 7.20 -15.14
N SER A 85 -15.47 6.62 -15.76
CA SER A 85 -15.53 6.23 -17.18
C SER A 85 -16.12 4.84 -17.34
N GLY A 86 -17.03 4.69 -18.31
CA GLY A 86 -17.63 3.40 -18.62
C GLY A 86 -16.78 2.49 -19.51
N ASP A 87 -15.79 3.08 -20.21
CA ASP A 87 -14.87 2.37 -21.12
C ASP A 87 -13.53 3.11 -21.25
N ALA A 88 -12.51 2.40 -21.75
CA ALA A 88 -11.16 2.92 -21.90
C ALA A 88 -11.07 4.09 -22.90
N ALA A 89 -11.83 4.06 -23.98
CA ALA A 89 -11.79 5.12 -25.00
C ALA A 89 -12.36 6.43 -24.46
N THR A 90 -13.45 6.35 -23.70
CA THR A 90 -14.02 7.51 -22.99
C THR A 90 -13.07 8.04 -21.94
N CYS A 91 -12.38 7.16 -21.19
CA CYS A 91 -11.37 7.53 -20.20
C CYS A 91 -10.23 8.32 -20.88
N GLU A 92 -9.63 7.76 -21.93
CA GLU A 92 -8.52 8.36 -22.66
C GLU A 92 -8.89 9.73 -23.25
N ARG A 93 -10.06 9.86 -23.84
CA ARG A 93 -10.54 11.15 -24.36
C ARG A 93 -10.64 12.21 -23.27
N LYS A 94 -11.25 11.89 -22.13
CA LYS A 94 -11.37 12.81 -21.00
C LYS A 94 -10.00 13.18 -20.39
N LEU A 95 -9.08 12.22 -20.32
CA LEU A 95 -7.71 12.48 -19.87
C LEU A 95 -6.95 13.35 -20.86
N THR A 96 -7.20 13.20 -22.18
CA THR A 96 -6.62 14.08 -23.19
C THR A 96 -7.09 15.53 -23.00
N GLU A 97 -8.39 15.72 -22.74
CA GLU A 97 -8.96 17.03 -22.44
C GLU A 97 -8.35 17.63 -21.15
N LEU A 98 -8.24 16.85 -20.08
CA LEU A 98 -7.64 17.27 -18.80
C LEU A 98 -6.18 17.69 -18.95
N PHE A 99 -5.39 16.92 -19.71
CA PHE A 99 -3.95 17.14 -19.84
C PHE A 99 -3.56 18.14 -20.92
N ASN A 100 -4.52 18.59 -21.74
CA ASN A 100 -4.25 19.56 -22.80
C ASN A 100 -3.69 20.88 -22.22
N GLY A 101 -2.57 21.36 -22.80
CA GLY A 101 -1.90 22.58 -22.35
C GLY A 101 -1.17 22.46 -21.00
N THR A 102 -1.03 21.24 -20.46
CA THR A 102 -0.29 20.97 -19.22
C THR A 102 1.02 20.23 -19.49
N PRO A 103 1.94 20.09 -18.52
CA PRO A 103 3.13 19.24 -18.65
C PRO A 103 2.83 17.76 -18.89
N LEU A 104 1.59 17.32 -18.70
CA LEU A 104 1.10 15.95 -18.94
C LEU A 104 0.51 15.76 -20.35
N ALA A 105 0.58 16.79 -21.22
CA ALA A 105 0.09 16.70 -22.59
C ALA A 105 0.73 15.48 -23.31
N GLY A 106 -0.11 14.66 -23.97
CA GLY A 106 0.33 13.42 -24.62
C GLY A 106 0.41 12.19 -23.69
N GLN A 107 0.15 12.31 -22.39
CA GLN A 107 0.23 11.19 -21.42
C GLN A 107 -1.11 10.44 -21.25
N ALA A 108 -2.19 10.87 -21.89
CA ALA A 108 -3.52 10.31 -21.68
C ALA A 108 -3.60 8.79 -21.96
N ALA A 109 -3.07 8.35 -23.09
CA ALA A 109 -3.06 6.93 -23.46
C ALA A 109 -2.28 6.07 -22.44
N ALA A 110 -1.08 6.51 -22.06
CA ALA A 110 -0.26 5.82 -21.05
C ALA A 110 -0.95 5.79 -19.69
N THR A 111 -1.57 6.89 -19.26
CA THR A 111 -2.32 6.97 -18.00
C THR A 111 -3.54 6.05 -18.03
N THR A 112 -4.28 6.02 -19.15
CA THR A 112 -5.40 5.09 -19.33
C THR A 112 -4.93 3.65 -19.22
N GLN A 113 -3.89 3.26 -19.93
CA GLN A 113 -3.34 1.91 -19.87
C GLN A 113 -2.90 1.52 -18.45
N GLN A 114 -2.31 2.46 -17.71
CA GLN A 114 -1.83 2.23 -16.36
C GLN A 114 -2.96 2.11 -15.34
N LEU A 115 -3.98 2.95 -15.42
CA LEU A 115 -5.00 3.09 -14.37
C LEU A 115 -6.35 2.44 -14.74
N TYR A 116 -6.72 2.38 -16.02
CA TYR A 116 -8.02 1.86 -16.44
C TYR A 116 -7.96 0.34 -16.71
N ASN A 117 -7.84 -0.41 -15.63
CA ASN A 117 -7.95 -1.87 -15.61
C ASN A 117 -8.61 -2.31 -14.30
N VAL A 118 -9.15 -3.52 -14.27
CA VAL A 118 -9.95 -4.02 -13.13
C VAL A 118 -9.17 -3.91 -11.81
N ALA A 119 -7.92 -4.37 -11.77
CA ALA A 119 -7.13 -4.37 -10.53
C ALA A 119 -6.89 -2.94 -10.01
N LYS A 120 -6.54 -1.99 -10.90
CA LYS A 120 -6.31 -0.61 -10.50
C LYS A 120 -7.59 0.13 -10.13
N ILE A 121 -8.69 -0.12 -10.84
CA ILE A 121 -10.00 0.45 -10.49
C ILE A 121 -10.45 -0.03 -9.11
N GLU A 122 -10.30 -1.31 -8.79
CA GLU A 122 -10.63 -1.83 -7.46
C GLU A 122 -9.69 -1.28 -6.38
N LEU A 123 -8.39 -1.16 -6.68
CA LEU A 123 -7.44 -0.49 -5.78
C LEU A 123 -7.85 0.97 -5.51
N LEU A 124 -8.17 1.75 -6.54
CA LEU A 124 -8.59 3.16 -6.41
C LEU A 124 -9.84 3.31 -5.55
N LYS A 125 -10.77 2.35 -5.63
CA LYS A 125 -12.02 2.36 -4.84
C LYS A 125 -11.81 1.95 -3.38
N TYR A 126 -10.81 1.12 -3.09
CA TYR A 126 -10.64 0.56 -1.76
C TYR A 126 -10.23 1.63 -0.74
N ASN A 127 -10.86 1.61 0.42
CA ASN A 127 -10.49 2.44 1.56
C ASN A 127 -10.40 1.55 2.83
N PRO A 128 -9.22 1.37 3.43
CA PRO A 128 -9.05 0.53 4.61
C PRO A 128 -9.81 1.05 5.84
N GLU A 129 -10.22 2.32 5.87
CA GLU A 129 -11.06 2.87 6.94
C GLU A 129 -12.42 2.15 7.06
N TRP A 130 -12.87 1.46 6.02
CA TRP A 130 -14.09 0.63 6.08
C TRP A 130 -13.87 -0.67 6.87
N ASP A 131 -12.64 -1.18 6.86
CA ASP A 131 -12.29 -2.44 7.52
C ASP A 131 -11.74 -2.23 8.93
N PHE A 132 -11.01 -1.13 9.18
CA PHE A 132 -10.31 -0.87 10.44
C PHE A 132 -11.19 -0.98 11.70
N PRO A 133 -12.44 -0.46 11.73
CA PRO A 133 -13.31 -0.60 12.90
C PRO A 133 -13.66 -2.04 13.25
N GLU A 134 -13.64 -2.92 12.26
CA GLU A 134 -14.00 -4.32 12.41
C GLU A 134 -12.81 -5.22 12.77
N ILE A 135 -11.57 -4.72 12.69
CA ILE A 135 -10.37 -5.51 13.00
C ILE A 135 -10.17 -5.61 14.50
N THR A 136 -10.50 -6.75 15.07
CA THR A 136 -10.36 -7.04 16.51
C THR A 136 -9.24 -8.02 16.86
N CYS A 137 -8.65 -8.66 15.85
CA CYS A 137 -7.55 -9.60 16.02
C CYS A 137 -6.20 -8.87 16.18
N PRO A 138 -5.14 -9.56 16.68
CA PRO A 138 -3.78 -9.02 16.72
C PRO A 138 -3.27 -8.62 15.34
N VAL A 139 -2.62 -7.45 15.26
CA VAL A 139 -2.04 -6.88 14.05
C VAL A 139 -0.57 -6.53 14.27
N LEU A 140 0.29 -7.01 13.37
CA LEU A 140 1.67 -6.55 13.25
C LEU A 140 1.82 -5.82 11.90
N ALA A 141 2.14 -4.52 11.94
CA ALA A 141 2.39 -3.75 10.73
C ALA A 141 3.85 -3.28 10.68
N LEU A 142 4.53 -3.65 9.59
CA LEU A 142 5.96 -3.41 9.40
C LEU A 142 6.18 -2.55 8.16
N ASN A 143 7.16 -1.63 8.21
CA ASN A 143 7.60 -0.89 7.02
C ASN A 143 9.08 -0.49 7.13
N GLY A 144 9.71 -0.23 5.98
CA GLY A 144 11.03 0.37 5.90
C GLY A 144 10.95 1.91 5.83
N ASP A 145 11.90 2.62 6.42
CA ASP A 145 11.96 4.08 6.35
C ASP A 145 12.43 4.62 4.99
N LYS A 146 12.96 3.74 4.14
CA LYS A 146 13.35 4.03 2.74
C LYS A 146 12.29 3.61 1.72
N ASP A 147 11.09 3.25 2.18
CA ASP A 147 10.02 2.85 1.28
C ASP A 147 9.48 4.06 0.50
N CYS A 148 9.78 4.11 -0.81
CA CYS A 148 9.27 5.13 -1.74
C CYS A 148 7.92 4.74 -2.38
N GLN A 149 7.41 3.52 -2.14
CA GLN A 149 6.14 3.07 -2.71
C GLN A 149 4.98 3.20 -1.72
N VAL A 150 5.23 2.83 -0.47
CA VAL A 150 4.30 3.03 0.64
C VAL A 150 5.05 3.78 1.75
N PRO A 151 4.97 5.10 1.79
CA PRO A 151 5.68 5.90 2.77
C PRO A 151 5.38 5.49 4.20
N VAL A 152 6.40 5.55 5.07
CA VAL A 152 6.41 4.97 6.42
C VAL A 152 5.31 5.51 7.35
N GLU A 153 4.81 6.71 7.10
CA GLU A 153 3.67 7.30 7.82
C GLU A 153 2.38 6.47 7.73
N ASN A 154 2.28 5.56 6.76
CA ASN A 154 1.16 4.63 6.66
C ASN A 154 1.04 3.71 7.89
N LEU A 155 2.14 3.42 8.59
CA LEU A 155 2.09 2.68 9.86
C LEU A 155 1.26 3.39 10.92
N GLU A 156 1.37 4.73 11.00
CA GLU A 156 0.58 5.51 11.96
C GLU A 156 -0.90 5.55 11.58
N PHE A 157 -1.23 5.65 10.28
CA PHE A 157 -2.62 5.58 9.83
C PHE A 157 -3.24 4.21 10.15
N ILE A 158 -2.53 3.11 9.92
CA ILE A 158 -2.98 1.75 10.28
C ILE A 158 -3.18 1.66 11.80
N ARG A 159 -2.15 2.03 12.57
CA ARG A 159 -2.21 1.96 14.04
C ARG A 159 -3.40 2.74 14.59
N LYS A 160 -3.52 3.99 14.16
CA LYS A 160 -4.57 4.90 14.62
C LYS A 160 -5.96 4.39 14.20
N GLY A 161 -6.15 4.08 12.93
CA GLY A 161 -7.43 3.64 12.40
C GLY A 161 -7.97 2.39 13.09
N ILE A 162 -7.09 1.43 13.44
CA ILE A 162 -7.51 0.21 14.12
C ILE A 162 -7.66 0.44 15.64
N SER A 163 -6.70 1.15 16.28
CA SER A 163 -6.69 1.31 17.75
C SER A 163 -7.77 2.24 18.25
N GLU A 164 -8.16 3.28 17.51
CA GLU A 164 -9.25 4.20 17.90
C GLU A 164 -10.61 3.48 17.99
N ASN A 165 -10.73 2.31 17.37
CA ASN A 165 -11.91 1.46 17.45
C ASN A 165 -11.81 0.37 18.54
N GLY A 166 -10.86 0.51 19.48
CA GLY A 166 -10.76 -0.31 20.70
C GLY A 166 -9.82 -1.51 20.59
N ASN A 167 -9.20 -1.79 19.44
CA ASN A 167 -8.20 -2.85 19.33
C ASN A 167 -6.85 -2.38 19.88
N THR A 168 -6.47 -2.88 21.06
CA THR A 168 -5.17 -2.56 21.72
C THR A 168 -4.02 -3.47 21.26
N GLN A 169 -4.28 -4.46 20.40
CA GLN A 169 -3.31 -5.46 19.96
C GLN A 169 -2.70 -5.10 18.60
N VAL A 170 -2.37 -3.82 18.37
CA VAL A 170 -1.74 -3.33 17.14
C VAL A 170 -0.31 -2.92 17.45
N LYS A 171 0.64 -3.61 16.83
CA LYS A 171 2.07 -3.31 16.91
C LYS A 171 2.56 -2.82 15.55
N THR A 172 3.25 -1.68 15.54
CA THR A 172 3.90 -1.12 14.34
C THR A 172 5.41 -1.05 14.55
N ILE A 173 6.18 -1.37 13.51
CA ILE A 173 7.65 -1.30 13.55
C ILE A 173 8.18 -0.70 12.27
N VAL A 174 9.06 0.28 12.41
CA VAL A 174 9.85 0.86 11.33
C VAL A 174 11.23 0.18 11.31
N PHE A 175 11.65 -0.28 10.13
CA PHE A 175 12.98 -0.81 9.92
C PHE A 175 13.87 0.23 9.23
N PRO A 176 14.88 0.78 9.95
CA PRO A 176 15.77 1.78 9.37
C PRO A 176 16.59 1.23 8.20
N GLY A 177 16.71 2.03 7.12
CA GLY A 177 17.51 1.70 5.96
C GLY A 177 16.90 0.68 5.01
N LEU A 178 15.67 0.22 5.24
CA LEU A 178 15.02 -0.77 4.37
C LEU A 178 14.04 -0.12 3.40
N ASN A 179 14.00 -0.65 2.16
CA ASN A 179 13.07 -0.24 1.10
C ASN A 179 11.72 -0.99 1.18
N HIS A 180 10.87 -0.82 0.17
CA HIS A 180 9.57 -1.48 0.03
C HIS A 180 9.63 -3.01 0.07
N MET A 181 10.72 -3.58 -0.42
CA MET A 181 10.96 -5.04 -0.41
C MET A 181 11.65 -5.51 0.88
N PHE A 182 11.83 -4.62 1.85
CA PHE A 182 12.59 -4.87 3.08
C PHE A 182 14.07 -5.27 2.81
N GLN A 183 14.64 -4.73 1.75
CA GLN A 183 16.05 -4.86 1.41
C GLN A 183 16.82 -3.65 1.95
N PRO A 184 18.09 -3.80 2.39
CA PRO A 184 18.97 -2.67 2.69
C PRO A 184 19.15 -1.79 1.44
N ALA A 185 18.80 -0.50 1.53
CA ALA A 185 18.79 0.39 0.38
C ALA A 185 19.48 1.73 0.67
N VAL A 186 20.00 2.37 -0.36
CA VAL A 186 20.59 3.71 -0.27
C VAL A 186 19.51 4.77 -0.44
N THR A 187 18.75 4.71 -1.52
CA THR A 187 17.69 5.68 -1.85
C THR A 187 16.29 5.13 -1.61
N GLY A 188 16.11 3.80 -1.64
CA GLY A 188 14.83 3.11 -1.59
C GLY A 188 14.08 3.10 -2.93
N SER A 189 14.67 3.68 -3.97
CA SER A 189 14.09 3.68 -5.31
C SER A 189 13.96 2.25 -5.86
N PRO A 190 12.85 1.93 -6.55
CA PRO A 190 12.67 0.63 -7.20
C PRO A 190 13.78 0.24 -8.19
N VAL A 191 14.53 1.21 -8.71
CA VAL A 191 15.67 0.93 -9.62
C VAL A 191 16.83 0.22 -8.93
N GLU A 192 16.92 0.28 -7.59
CA GLU A 192 17.96 -0.40 -6.81
C GLU A 192 17.65 -1.89 -6.59
N TYR A 193 16.40 -2.34 -6.74
CA TYR A 193 15.96 -3.67 -6.28
C TYR A 193 16.73 -4.81 -6.93
N SER A 194 17.05 -4.70 -8.23
CA SER A 194 17.79 -5.73 -8.96
C SER A 194 19.25 -5.84 -8.56
N ASP A 195 19.82 -4.80 -7.97
CA ASP A 195 21.24 -4.72 -7.61
C ASP A 195 21.49 -5.17 -6.17
N ILE A 196 20.41 -5.40 -5.39
CA ILE A 196 20.48 -5.84 -4.01
C ILE A 196 20.33 -7.36 -3.95
N GLU A 197 21.38 -8.04 -3.48
CA GLU A 197 21.41 -9.50 -3.39
C GLU A 197 20.43 -10.05 -2.34
N GLU A 198 20.21 -9.29 -1.26
CA GLU A 198 19.37 -9.71 -0.15
C GLU A 198 17.88 -9.62 -0.53
N THR A 199 17.14 -10.71 -0.35
CA THR A 199 15.70 -10.75 -0.70
C THR A 199 14.86 -10.02 0.34
N ILE A 200 15.15 -10.23 1.62
CA ILE A 200 14.50 -9.59 2.77
C ILE A 200 15.47 -9.61 3.95
N ALA A 201 15.63 -8.49 4.65
CA ALA A 201 16.54 -8.39 5.78
C ALA A 201 16.19 -9.41 6.88
N PRO A 202 17.16 -10.20 7.39
CA PRO A 202 16.92 -11.21 8.42
C PRO A 202 16.25 -10.66 9.69
N ALA A 203 16.48 -9.40 10.02
CA ALA A 203 15.85 -8.74 11.17
C ALA A 203 14.32 -8.68 11.06
N VAL A 204 13.79 -8.51 9.84
CA VAL A 204 12.34 -8.50 9.58
C VAL A 204 11.75 -9.89 9.84
N LEU A 205 12.40 -10.92 9.31
CA LEU A 205 11.98 -12.31 9.52
C LEU A 205 12.02 -12.71 11.00
N GLN A 206 13.07 -12.29 11.70
CA GLN A 206 13.21 -12.55 13.13
C GLN A 206 12.10 -11.87 13.95
N GLU A 207 11.75 -10.63 13.60
CA GLU A 207 10.67 -9.92 14.29
C GLU A 207 9.30 -10.58 14.06
N ILE A 208 9.02 -11.02 12.85
CA ILE A 208 7.81 -11.80 12.54
C ILE A 208 7.73 -13.06 13.42
N VAL A 209 8.82 -13.83 13.48
CA VAL A 209 8.89 -15.05 14.30
C VAL A 209 8.73 -14.73 15.79
N ASN A 210 9.39 -13.69 16.28
CA ASN A 210 9.29 -13.26 17.68
C ASN A 210 7.85 -12.88 18.03
N TRP A 211 7.18 -12.12 17.16
CA TRP A 211 5.81 -11.71 17.38
C TRP A 211 4.83 -12.88 17.33
N LEU A 212 4.96 -13.78 16.38
CA LEU A 212 4.13 -15.00 16.29
C LEU A 212 4.26 -15.89 17.55
N ASN A 213 5.45 -15.96 18.13
CA ASN A 213 5.67 -16.72 19.36
C ASN A 213 4.99 -16.08 20.61
N GLN A 214 4.60 -14.81 20.55
CA GLN A 214 3.88 -14.11 21.61
C GLN A 214 2.37 -14.24 21.52
N LEU A 215 1.83 -14.72 20.39
CA LEU A 215 0.39 -14.93 20.18
C LEU A 215 -0.17 -16.21 20.83
N LYS A 216 0.57 -16.87 21.69
CA LYS A 216 0.21 -18.13 22.36
C LYS A 216 -0.87 -17.95 23.41
#